data_e4ab7102674bc501a8b55355f8cf4bc5
#
_entry.id   e4ab7102674bc501a8b55355f8cf4bc5
#
_cell.length_a   1.000
_cell.length_b   1.000
_cell.length_c   1.000
_cell.angle_alpha   90.00
_cell.angle_beta   90.00
_cell.angle_gamma   90.00
#
_symmetry.space_group_name_H-M   'P 1'
#
loop_
_entity.id
_entity.type
_entity.pdbx_description
1 polymer ?
#
loop_
_entity_poly.entity_id
_entity_poly.type
_entity_poly.pdbx_seq_one_letter_code
_entity_poly.pdbx_strand_id
1 'polypeptide(L)'
;MKPDIKNMTKGLWKAAILSFLFSARLFGQQASTEQVLTLQVLEINKIGINNNAVTLIIDQASLENGMPVPAVNEEGVLVWITNGENKKITVASNNPSPRFLVKLVALDVPSSAGVGSPEVILTDNATKDFVIGVSKTTGRCKIKFTAAAKISDGIGSETYIITYTITGS
;
A
#
# COMPACT_ATOMS: atom_id res chain seq x y z
N MET A 1 -15.54 -100.44 -26.11
CA MET A 1 -14.94 -99.26 -26.74
C MET A 1 -14.66 -98.23 -25.73
N LYS A 2 -13.40 -98.06 -25.26
CA LYS A 2 -13.03 -97.11 -24.21
C LYS A 2 -12.59 -95.80 -24.85
N PRO A 3 -13.11 -94.63 -24.47
CA PRO A 3 -12.62 -93.35 -25.03
C PRO A 3 -11.25 -93.00 -24.52
N ASP A 4 -10.39 -92.54 -25.40
CA ASP A 4 -9.00 -92.19 -25.16
C ASP A 4 -8.87 -90.88 -24.45
N ILE A 5 -8.49 -90.94 -23.19
CA ILE A 5 -8.43 -89.78 -22.24
C ILE A 5 -7.23 -88.87 -22.55
N LYS A 6 -6.29 -89.24 -23.41
CA LYS A 6 -5.04 -88.51 -23.67
C LYS A 6 -5.20 -87.22 -24.49
N ASN A 7 -6.31 -86.98 -25.13
CA ASN A 7 -6.49 -85.77 -25.95
C ASN A 7 -7.32 -84.68 -25.32
N MET A 8 -7.93 -84.90 -24.15
CA MET A 8 -8.72 -83.92 -23.45
C MET A 8 -7.88 -82.93 -22.62
N THR A 9 -6.67 -83.30 -22.21
CA THR A 9 -5.84 -82.45 -21.35
C THR A 9 -5.03 -81.40 -22.08
N LYS A 10 -4.77 -81.53 -23.38
CA LYS A 10 -4.02 -80.56 -24.19
C LYS A 10 -4.81 -79.32 -24.59
N GLY A 11 -6.12 -79.39 -24.58
CA GLY A 11 -7.02 -78.25 -24.93
C GLY A 11 -7.25 -77.32 -23.79
N LEU A 12 -7.35 -77.82 -22.56
CA LEU A 12 -7.59 -77.02 -21.34
C LEU A 12 -6.43 -76.14 -20.93
N TRP A 13 -5.21 -76.56 -21.20
CA TRP A 13 -4.00 -75.77 -20.86
C TRP A 13 -3.79 -74.58 -21.80
N LYS A 14 -4.19 -74.69 -23.05
CA LYS A 14 -4.10 -73.52 -23.99
C LYS A 14 -5.15 -72.47 -23.74
N ALA A 15 -6.31 -72.83 -23.25
CA ALA A 15 -7.35 -71.88 -22.87
C ALA A 15 -7.00 -71.13 -21.56
N ALA A 16 -6.37 -71.81 -20.59
CA ALA A 16 -5.97 -71.20 -19.32
C ALA A 16 -4.80 -70.19 -19.46
N ILE A 17 -3.86 -70.44 -20.39
CA ILE A 17 -2.74 -69.52 -20.69
C ILE A 17 -3.20 -68.27 -21.44
N LEU A 18 -4.19 -68.41 -22.31
CA LEU A 18 -4.74 -67.26 -23.05
C LEU A 18 -5.58 -66.36 -22.17
N SER A 19 -6.27 -66.89 -21.13
CA SER A 19 -7.00 -66.10 -20.13
C SER A 19 -6.11 -65.31 -19.21
N PHE A 20 -4.89 -65.82 -18.90
CA PHE A 20 -3.97 -65.16 -17.99
C PHE A 20 -3.21 -64.00 -18.64
N LEU A 21 -3.08 -64.00 -19.97
CA LEU A 21 -2.43 -62.91 -20.73
C LEU A 21 -3.35 -61.72 -20.97
N PHE A 22 -4.69 -61.87 -20.79
CA PHE A 22 -5.62 -60.78 -20.98
C PHE A 22 -5.95 -59.99 -19.73
N SER A 23 -5.61 -60.52 -18.53
CA SER A 23 -5.85 -59.85 -17.25
C SER A 23 -4.71 -58.89 -16.81
N ALA A 24 -3.60 -58.82 -17.55
CA ALA A 24 -2.43 -58.03 -17.15
C ALA A 24 -2.42 -56.61 -17.73
N ARG A 25 -3.52 -56.13 -18.36
CA ARG A 25 -3.57 -54.78 -18.93
C ARG A 25 -4.66 -53.87 -18.39
N LEU A 26 -5.14 -54.12 -17.18
CA LEU A 26 -6.08 -53.25 -16.49
C LEU A 26 -5.37 -52.44 -15.35
N PHE A 27 -4.07 -52.18 -15.46
CA PHE A 27 -3.50 -51.07 -14.72
C PHE A 27 -3.92 -49.81 -15.45
N GLY A 28 -4.93 -49.13 -14.90
CA GLY A 28 -5.47 -47.89 -15.45
C GLY A 28 -4.32 -46.93 -15.77
N GLN A 29 -4.26 -46.51 -17.02
CA GLN A 29 -3.39 -45.39 -17.39
C GLN A 29 -3.83 -44.20 -16.57
N GLN A 30 -2.99 -43.77 -15.63
CA GLN A 30 -3.20 -42.56 -14.87
C GLN A 30 -3.04 -41.40 -15.86
N ALA A 31 -4.16 -40.82 -16.29
CA ALA A 31 -4.13 -39.63 -17.13
C ALA A 31 -3.87 -38.41 -16.21
N SER A 32 -2.80 -37.68 -16.46
CA SER A 32 -2.51 -36.42 -15.83
C SER A 32 -2.54 -35.30 -16.88
N THR A 33 -3.00 -34.13 -16.49
CA THR A 33 -2.91 -32.91 -17.29
C THR A 33 -2.32 -31.81 -16.45
N GLU A 34 -1.57 -30.91 -17.07
CA GLU A 34 -0.97 -29.77 -16.42
C GLU A 34 -1.61 -28.50 -16.94
N GLN A 35 -1.80 -27.54 -16.03
CA GLN A 35 -2.24 -26.20 -16.35
C GLN A 35 -1.20 -25.21 -15.85
N VAL A 36 -0.70 -24.37 -16.71
CA VAL A 36 0.22 -23.28 -16.35
C VAL A 36 -0.60 -22.07 -15.93
N LEU A 37 -0.40 -21.61 -14.69
CA LEU A 37 -0.93 -20.35 -14.18
C LEU A 37 0.22 -19.36 -14.02
N THR A 38 0.13 -18.22 -14.69
CA THR A 38 1.06 -17.11 -14.53
C THR A 38 0.40 -16.04 -13.67
N LEU A 39 1.05 -15.67 -12.55
CA LEU A 39 0.65 -14.58 -11.68
C LEU A 39 1.68 -13.45 -11.78
N GLN A 40 1.21 -12.23 -12.07
CA GLN A 40 2.05 -11.03 -12.09
C GLN A 40 1.50 -10.01 -11.10
N VAL A 41 2.36 -9.49 -10.24
CA VAL A 41 2.04 -8.38 -9.32
C VAL A 41 2.80 -7.14 -9.80
N LEU A 42 2.04 -6.09 -10.13
CA LEU A 42 2.60 -4.80 -10.51
C LEU A 42 2.83 -3.90 -9.28
N GLU A 43 3.58 -2.83 -9.48
CA GLU A 43 3.78 -1.83 -8.42
C GLU A 43 2.46 -1.14 -8.05
N ILE A 44 2.18 -1.08 -6.75
CA ILE A 44 0.99 -0.47 -6.17
C ILE A 44 1.43 0.67 -5.28
N ASN A 45 0.96 1.87 -5.57
CA ASN A 45 1.11 3.05 -4.74
C ASN A 45 -0.26 3.69 -4.55
N LYS A 46 -0.75 3.73 -3.31
CA LYS A 46 -2.02 4.36 -2.94
C LYS A 46 -1.81 5.28 -1.76
N ILE A 47 -2.43 6.44 -1.81
CA ILE A 47 -2.42 7.43 -0.74
C ILE A 47 -3.83 8.03 -0.60
N GLY A 48 -4.23 8.30 0.62
CA GLY A 48 -5.52 8.90 0.92
C GLY A 48 -5.49 9.72 2.21
N ILE A 49 -6.43 10.64 2.33
CA ILE A 49 -6.63 11.47 3.52
C ILE A 49 -8.09 11.36 3.97
N ASN A 50 -8.34 11.26 5.28
CA ASN A 50 -9.69 11.13 5.82
C ASN A 50 -10.41 12.48 6.00
N ASN A 51 -9.68 13.55 6.26
CA ASN A 51 -10.20 14.91 6.40
C ASN A 51 -9.54 15.80 5.36
N ASN A 52 -10.27 16.12 4.28
CA ASN A 52 -9.79 16.88 3.14
C ASN A 52 -10.06 18.38 3.22
N ALA A 53 -10.66 18.85 4.32
CA ALA A 53 -10.88 20.28 4.57
C ALA A 53 -10.56 20.61 6.02
N VAL A 54 -9.60 21.49 6.24
CA VAL A 54 -9.19 21.99 7.55
C VAL A 54 -9.29 23.51 7.55
N THR A 55 -9.92 24.08 8.58
CA THR A 55 -9.97 25.51 8.80
C THR A 55 -9.14 25.86 10.04
N LEU A 56 -8.25 26.82 9.90
CA LEU A 56 -7.45 27.37 10.98
C LEU A 56 -7.79 28.85 11.16
N ILE A 57 -8.19 29.24 12.36
CA ILE A 57 -8.61 30.60 12.69
C ILE A 57 -7.66 31.16 13.74
N ILE A 58 -7.03 32.29 13.44
CA ILE A 58 -6.17 33.04 14.35
C ILE A 58 -6.97 34.30 14.77
N ASP A 59 -7.59 34.25 15.94
CA ASP A 59 -8.46 35.29 16.49
C ASP A 59 -8.01 35.79 17.87
N GLN A 60 -6.91 35.26 18.39
CA GLN A 60 -6.39 35.62 19.71
C GLN A 60 -4.97 36.14 19.61
N ALA A 61 -4.58 36.95 20.58
CA ALA A 61 -3.21 37.44 20.76
C ALA A 61 -2.74 37.26 22.20
N SER A 62 -1.46 36.98 22.37
CA SER A 62 -0.79 36.95 23.67
C SER A 62 -0.33 38.35 24.04
N LEU A 63 -0.78 38.86 25.18
CA LEU A 63 -0.32 40.12 25.72
C LEU A 63 1.12 40.07 26.22
N GLU A 64 1.64 38.89 26.56
CA GLU A 64 3.01 38.74 27.07
C GLU A 64 4.07 38.97 25.99
N ASN A 65 3.82 38.52 24.76
CA ASN A 65 4.77 38.65 23.66
C ASN A 65 4.27 39.56 22.51
N GLY A 66 3.04 40.06 22.61
CA GLY A 66 2.44 40.94 21.59
C GLY A 66 2.19 40.28 20.24
N MET A 67 2.07 38.93 20.19
CA MET A 67 1.92 38.18 18.95
C MET A 67 0.58 37.45 18.87
N PRO A 68 0.03 37.26 17.65
CA PRO A 68 -1.11 36.40 17.47
C PRO A 68 -0.78 34.96 17.95
N VAL A 69 -1.76 34.31 18.58
CA VAL A 69 -1.64 32.91 19.02
C VAL A 69 -1.79 32.00 17.82
N PRO A 70 -0.82 31.12 17.51
CA PRO A 70 -0.93 30.19 16.38
C PRO A 70 -2.14 29.27 16.52
N ALA A 71 -2.86 29.04 15.41
CA ALA A 71 -3.92 28.05 15.34
C ALA A 71 -3.35 26.68 15.01
N VAL A 72 -3.86 25.63 15.68
CA VAL A 72 -3.41 24.24 15.52
C VAL A 72 -4.60 23.34 15.22
N ASN A 73 -4.40 22.37 14.30
CA ASN A 73 -5.34 21.29 14.03
C ASN A 73 -4.57 19.97 13.85
N GLU A 74 -5.07 18.85 14.44
CA GLU A 74 -4.47 17.51 14.38
C GLU A 74 -5.47 16.43 13.93
N GLU A 75 -6.58 16.80 13.32
CA GLU A 75 -7.65 15.88 12.93
C GLU A 75 -7.40 15.14 11.62
N GLY A 76 -6.47 15.63 10.78
CA GLY A 76 -6.13 15.00 9.52
C GLY A 76 -5.39 13.68 9.73
N VAL A 77 -5.80 12.62 9.02
CA VAL A 77 -5.08 11.34 8.99
C VAL A 77 -4.73 11.00 7.54
N LEU A 78 -3.44 10.88 7.28
CA LEU A 78 -2.90 10.39 6.02
C LEU A 78 -2.70 8.87 6.11
N VAL A 79 -3.11 8.15 5.08
CA VAL A 79 -2.93 6.70 4.96
C VAL A 79 -2.27 6.36 3.63
N TRP A 80 -1.42 5.33 3.61
CA TRP A 80 -0.76 4.90 2.39
C TRP A 80 -0.54 3.39 2.33
N ILE A 81 -0.43 2.87 1.12
CA ILE A 81 -0.09 1.47 0.83
C ILE A 81 0.89 1.47 -0.34
N THR A 82 1.99 0.77 -0.19
CA THR A 82 2.94 0.51 -1.27
C THR A 82 3.55 -0.89 -1.18
N ASN A 83 3.73 -1.55 -2.31
CA ASN A 83 4.55 -2.76 -2.45
C ASN A 83 5.93 -2.45 -3.05
N GLY A 84 6.21 -1.16 -3.33
CA GLY A 84 7.50 -0.68 -3.83
C GLY A 84 8.52 -0.48 -2.72
N GLU A 85 9.80 -0.45 -3.09
CA GLU A 85 10.93 -0.12 -2.21
C GLU A 85 11.41 1.32 -2.43
N ASN A 86 12.14 1.86 -1.45
CA ASN A 86 12.77 3.17 -1.53
C ASN A 86 11.77 4.26 -1.96
N LYS A 87 10.65 4.33 -1.25
CA LYS A 87 9.62 5.34 -1.46
C LYS A 87 9.68 6.40 -0.36
N LYS A 88 9.14 7.56 -0.69
CA LYS A 88 8.86 8.63 0.26
C LYS A 88 7.51 9.26 -0.05
N ILE A 89 6.92 9.91 0.93
CA ILE A 89 5.75 10.75 0.76
C ILE A 89 6.22 12.18 0.81
N THR A 90 5.89 12.93 -0.22
CA THR A 90 6.18 14.36 -0.30
C THR A 90 4.91 15.17 -0.13
N VAL A 91 5.08 16.43 0.26
CA VAL A 91 4.01 17.41 0.37
C VAL A 91 4.37 18.68 -0.40
N ALA A 92 3.39 19.26 -1.07
CA ALA A 92 3.50 20.55 -1.75
C ALA A 92 2.25 21.38 -1.53
N SER A 93 2.39 22.71 -1.57
CA SER A 93 1.29 23.68 -1.58
C SER A 93 1.13 24.27 -2.97
N ASN A 94 -0.08 24.66 -3.32
CA ASN A 94 -0.34 25.44 -4.55
C ASN A 94 0.05 26.93 -4.41
N ASN A 95 0.39 27.40 -3.20
CA ASN A 95 0.69 28.81 -2.95
C ASN A 95 2.20 29.08 -3.08
N PRO A 96 2.67 29.83 -4.09
CA PRO A 96 4.09 30.09 -4.31
C PRO A 96 4.65 31.16 -3.35
N SER A 97 3.80 31.96 -2.70
CA SER A 97 4.20 33.06 -1.83
C SER A 97 3.15 33.29 -0.74
N PRO A 98 3.08 32.38 0.25
CA PRO A 98 2.10 32.47 1.32
C PRO A 98 2.37 33.69 2.20
N ARG A 99 1.30 34.41 2.53
CA ARG A 99 1.32 35.51 3.47
C ARG A 99 1.41 35.04 4.92
N PHE A 100 0.65 33.97 5.23
CA PHE A 100 0.65 33.36 6.55
C PHE A 100 1.56 32.14 6.59
N LEU A 101 2.25 31.96 7.70
CA LEU A 101 3.11 30.83 7.92
C LEU A 101 2.27 29.58 8.19
N VAL A 102 2.39 28.55 7.35
CA VAL A 102 1.78 27.23 7.56
C VAL A 102 2.87 26.19 7.73
N LYS A 103 2.74 25.40 8.79
CA LYS A 103 3.67 24.31 9.12
C LYS A 103 2.91 23.00 9.24
N LEU A 104 3.56 21.90 8.84
CA LEU A 104 3.05 20.54 8.93
C LEU A 104 4.02 19.63 9.64
N VAL A 105 3.48 18.71 10.44
CA VAL A 105 4.25 17.62 11.07
C VAL A 105 3.48 16.32 10.90
N ALA A 106 4.19 15.25 10.52
CA ALA A 106 3.66 13.89 10.55
C ALA A 106 3.83 13.31 11.96
N LEU A 107 2.71 13.11 12.67
CA LEU A 107 2.69 12.53 14.00
C LEU A 107 2.32 11.05 13.95
N ASP A 108 2.83 10.27 14.91
CA ASP A 108 2.45 8.86 15.11
C ASP A 108 2.73 7.97 13.86
N VAL A 109 3.80 8.26 13.11
CA VAL A 109 4.24 7.39 12.01
C VAL A 109 4.77 6.08 12.60
N PRO A 110 4.18 4.90 12.28
CA PRO A 110 4.73 3.63 12.74
C PRO A 110 6.15 3.41 12.18
N SER A 111 7.09 2.99 13.00
CA SER A 111 8.49 2.77 12.58
C SER A 111 8.65 1.76 11.43
N SER A 112 7.69 0.83 11.28
CA SER A 112 7.64 -0.11 10.16
C SER A 112 7.12 0.51 8.86
N ALA A 113 6.58 1.72 8.90
CA ALA A 113 5.91 2.36 7.77
C ALA A 113 6.66 3.60 7.24
N GLY A 114 7.77 3.96 7.86
CA GLY A 114 8.60 5.09 7.51
C GLY A 114 8.97 5.95 8.71
N VAL A 115 9.53 7.10 8.43
CA VAL A 115 9.92 8.11 9.45
C VAL A 115 9.35 9.45 9.01
N GLY A 116 8.59 10.10 9.88
CA GLY A 116 8.11 11.46 9.66
C GLY A 116 9.29 12.42 9.57
N SER A 117 9.29 13.29 8.57
CA SER A 117 10.25 14.37 8.47
C SER A 117 10.06 15.35 9.65
N PRO A 118 11.09 16.11 10.02
CA PRO A 118 10.92 17.26 10.89
C PRO A 118 9.82 18.21 10.37
N GLU A 119 9.50 19.22 11.16
CA GLU A 119 8.50 20.21 10.75
C GLU A 119 8.73 20.72 9.31
N VAL A 120 7.73 20.55 8.46
CA VAL A 120 7.70 21.06 7.08
C VAL A 120 7.04 22.42 7.07
N ILE A 121 7.76 23.45 6.61
CA ILE A 121 7.24 24.81 6.49
C ILE A 121 6.88 25.08 5.03
N LEU A 122 5.63 25.49 4.77
CA LEU A 122 5.16 25.85 3.42
C LEU A 122 5.44 27.34 3.16
N THR A 123 6.63 27.62 2.66
CA THR A 123 7.06 28.99 2.27
C THR A 123 6.89 29.28 0.80
N ASP A 124 6.59 28.25 0.03
CA ASP A 124 6.52 28.26 -1.45
C ASP A 124 5.71 27.03 -1.93
N ASN A 125 5.65 26.83 -3.25
CA ASN A 125 5.02 25.67 -3.86
C ASN A 125 6.01 24.50 -4.12
N ALA A 126 7.23 24.57 -3.61
CA ALA A 126 8.19 23.47 -3.77
C ALA A 126 7.76 22.21 -3.02
N THR A 127 8.05 21.08 -3.63
CA THR A 127 7.83 19.76 -3.04
C THR A 127 8.84 19.51 -1.92
N LYS A 128 8.35 19.08 -0.75
CA LYS A 128 9.16 18.81 0.45
C LYS A 128 8.90 17.40 0.95
N ASP A 129 9.89 16.75 1.53
CA ASP A 129 9.75 15.41 2.12
C ASP A 129 8.89 15.48 3.39
N PHE A 130 7.90 14.59 3.50
CA PHE A 130 6.96 14.52 4.63
C PHE A 130 7.07 13.22 5.42
N VAL A 131 7.18 12.06 4.73
CA VAL A 131 7.52 10.76 5.34
C VAL A 131 8.56 10.10 4.45
N ILE A 132 9.69 9.69 5.02
CA ILE A 132 10.80 9.06 4.30
C ILE A 132 10.97 7.60 4.71
N GLY A 133 11.72 6.83 3.91
CA GLY A 133 12.02 5.43 4.23
C GLY A 133 10.80 4.50 4.13
N VAL A 134 9.85 4.81 3.26
CA VAL A 134 8.67 3.98 3.04
C VAL A 134 9.03 2.80 2.12
N SER A 135 8.74 1.56 2.52
CA SER A 135 9.08 0.37 1.76
C SER A 135 8.13 -0.79 2.07
N LYS A 136 7.48 -1.35 1.02
CA LYS A 136 6.60 -2.53 1.09
C LYS A 136 5.69 -2.54 2.32
N THR A 137 4.92 -1.48 2.51
CA THR A 137 4.19 -1.28 3.75
C THR A 137 2.81 -0.67 3.55
N THR A 138 1.99 -0.84 4.56
CA THR A 138 0.81 -0.01 4.83
C THR A 138 1.12 0.86 6.03
N GLY A 139 0.90 2.16 5.89
CA GLY A 139 1.17 3.12 6.96
C GLY A 139 0.06 4.15 7.13
N ARG A 140 0.14 4.85 8.23
CA ARG A 140 -0.71 6.01 8.55
C ARG A 140 0.01 6.96 9.48
N CYS A 141 -0.38 8.24 9.44
CA CYS A 141 0.04 9.23 10.43
C CYS A 141 -1.07 10.26 10.64
N LYS A 142 -1.06 10.94 11.78
CA LYS A 142 -1.81 12.18 11.95
C LYS A 142 -1.03 13.32 11.32
N ILE A 143 -1.75 14.31 10.79
CA ILE A 143 -1.17 15.52 10.26
C ILE A 143 -1.47 16.65 11.26
N LYS A 144 -0.44 17.22 11.85
CA LYS A 144 -0.55 18.45 12.63
C LYS A 144 -0.31 19.63 11.73
N PHE A 145 -1.31 20.48 11.59
CA PHE A 145 -1.21 21.80 10.98
C PHE A 145 -0.99 22.86 12.06
N THR A 146 -0.12 23.81 11.80
CA THR A 146 0.05 25.02 12.61
C THR A 146 0.06 26.21 11.68
N ALA A 147 -0.88 27.14 11.86
CA ALA A 147 -0.88 28.42 11.17
C ALA A 147 -0.44 29.52 12.13
N ALA A 148 0.44 30.39 11.67
CA ALA A 148 0.88 31.57 12.41
C ALA A 148 0.83 32.81 11.52
N ALA A 149 0.53 33.95 12.14
CA ALA A 149 0.51 35.26 11.51
C ALA A 149 1.32 36.24 12.36
N LYS A 150 1.80 37.31 11.73
CA LYS A 150 2.39 38.49 12.42
C LYS A 150 1.33 39.59 12.46
N ILE A 151 1.47 40.51 13.39
CA ILE A 151 0.61 41.71 13.46
C ILE A 151 0.69 42.51 12.15
N SER A 152 1.87 42.56 11.52
CA SER A 152 2.10 43.26 10.26
C SER A 152 1.36 42.64 9.07
N ASP A 153 0.96 41.36 9.17
CA ASP A 153 0.24 40.68 8.08
C ASP A 153 -1.21 41.19 7.97
N GLY A 154 -1.74 41.83 9.01
CA GLY A 154 -3.08 42.39 9.06
C GLY A 154 -4.20 41.33 8.91
N ILE A 155 -5.40 41.78 8.66
CA ILE A 155 -6.57 40.90 8.46
C ILE A 155 -6.55 40.29 7.05
N GLY A 156 -6.87 39.01 6.93
CA GLY A 156 -6.96 38.35 5.63
C GLY A 156 -7.31 36.87 5.74
N SER A 157 -7.51 36.25 4.59
CA SER A 157 -7.77 34.84 4.44
C SER A 157 -6.97 34.28 3.26
N GLU A 158 -6.44 33.09 3.40
CA GLU A 158 -5.79 32.33 2.32
C GLU A 158 -6.31 30.92 2.27
N THR A 159 -6.37 30.34 1.07
CA THR A 159 -6.71 28.94 0.84
C THR A 159 -5.49 28.23 0.27
N TYR A 160 -5.14 27.12 0.89
CA TYR A 160 -4.04 26.25 0.44
C TYR A 160 -4.63 24.94 -0.08
N ILE A 161 -4.21 24.51 -1.27
CA ILE A 161 -4.39 23.14 -1.74
C ILE A 161 -3.10 22.40 -1.45
N ILE A 162 -3.16 21.46 -0.52
CA ILE A 162 -2.01 20.67 -0.08
C ILE A 162 -2.08 19.30 -0.75
N THR A 163 -1.05 18.96 -1.50
CA THR A 163 -0.95 17.71 -2.26
C THR A 163 0.09 16.80 -1.63
N TYR A 164 -0.30 15.56 -1.34
CA TYR A 164 0.60 14.49 -0.89
C TYR A 164 0.84 13.50 -2.02
N THR A 165 2.09 13.11 -2.24
CA THR A 165 2.46 12.20 -3.33
C THR A 165 3.43 11.12 -2.84
N ILE A 166 3.19 9.86 -3.20
CA ILE A 166 4.19 8.78 -3.04
C ILE A 166 5.08 8.80 -4.27
N THR A 167 6.38 8.93 -4.04
CA THR A 167 7.41 8.97 -5.10
C THR A 167 8.61 8.10 -4.74
N GLY A 168 9.52 7.88 -5.69
CA GLY A 168 10.83 7.31 -5.41
C GLY A 168 11.67 8.25 -4.54
N SER A 169 12.58 7.68 -3.76
CA SER A 169 13.55 8.40 -2.94
C SER A 169 14.74 8.82 -3.76
#